data_77ce577107d12494d0f9c944f0a75ea7
#
_entry.id   77ce577107d12494d0f9c944f0a75ea7
#
_cell.length_a   1.000
_cell.length_b   1.000
_cell.length_c   1.000
_cell.angle_alpha   90.00
_cell.angle_beta   90.00
_cell.angle_gamma   90.00
#
_symmetry.space_group_name_H-M   'P 1'
#
loop_
_entity.id
_entity.type
_entity.pdbx_description
1 polymer ?
#
loop_
_entity_poly.entity_id
_entity_poly.type
_entity_poly.pdbx_seq_one_letter_code
_entity_poly.pdbx_strand_id
1 'polypeptide(L)'
;MVYIPSLEKPRVKETCTTHQPVVICIDTSGSMNEKAEDGRTKIEIVEQMVNSLSKIDLSESEKGAVDICVLAFDDECRVLQDWIPLSDFKGNLKLDAEGCTALGSAIIDSIDATRARRRAYQAPDYGIDARRAQIFLYTDGISTEDMSKAIEYSQDYLNRDKPSAKLYTILI
;
A
#
# COMPACT_ATOMS: atom_id res chain seq x y z
N MET A 1 6.08 -2.04 -13.51
CA MET A 1 4.67 -2.05 -14.02
C MET A 1 4.06 -0.68 -13.75
N VAL A 2 3.26 -0.13 -14.65
CA VAL A 2 2.50 1.10 -14.34
C VAL A 2 1.23 0.65 -13.63
N TYR A 3 0.98 1.11 -12.41
CA TYR A 3 -0.30 0.92 -11.74
C TYR A 3 -1.42 1.44 -12.64
N ILE A 4 -2.24 0.55 -13.15
CA ILE A 4 -3.43 0.89 -13.93
C ILE A 4 -4.60 0.88 -12.96
N PRO A 5 -5.12 2.07 -12.57
CA PRO A 5 -6.28 2.13 -11.69
C PRO A 5 -7.47 1.44 -12.37
N SER A 6 -8.19 0.65 -11.60
CA SER A 6 -9.49 0.12 -12.06
C SER A 6 -10.38 1.28 -12.52
N LEU A 7 -10.91 1.20 -13.73
CA LEU A 7 -11.92 2.13 -14.25
C LEU A 7 -13.29 1.89 -13.63
N GLU A 8 -13.41 0.84 -12.80
CA GLU A 8 -14.64 0.54 -12.08
C GLU A 8 -14.89 1.57 -10.97
N LYS A 9 -16.15 1.73 -10.64
CA LYS A 9 -16.58 2.56 -9.49
C LYS A 9 -15.80 2.17 -8.25
N PRO A 10 -15.20 3.13 -7.51
CA PRO A 10 -14.48 2.81 -6.30
C PRO A 10 -15.40 2.08 -5.32
N ARG A 11 -14.99 0.91 -4.86
CA ARG A 11 -15.68 0.21 -3.78
C ARG A 11 -15.48 1.01 -2.51
N VAL A 12 -16.52 1.69 -2.09
CA VAL A 12 -16.57 2.49 -0.85
C VAL A 12 -17.83 2.13 -0.09
N LYS A 13 -17.81 2.23 1.23
CA LYS A 13 -19.05 2.14 2.00
C LYS A 13 -19.76 3.49 1.93
N GLU A 14 -20.91 3.53 1.30
CA GLU A 14 -21.72 4.73 1.10
C GLU A 14 -22.16 5.42 2.41
N THR A 15 -22.06 4.72 3.54
CA THR A 15 -22.34 5.28 4.86
C THR A 15 -21.24 6.20 5.40
N CYS A 16 -20.08 6.25 4.75
CA CYS A 16 -18.93 7.06 5.16
C CYS A 16 -18.70 8.16 4.14
N THR A 17 -18.69 9.42 4.60
CA THR A 17 -18.44 10.60 3.76
C THR A 17 -16.95 10.97 3.70
N THR A 18 -16.14 10.46 4.64
CA THR A 18 -14.70 10.74 4.73
C THR A 18 -13.94 9.43 4.72
N HIS A 19 -13.02 9.26 3.77
CA HIS A 19 -12.23 8.04 3.62
C HIS A 19 -10.73 8.28 3.81
N GLN A 20 -10.06 7.29 4.39
CA GLN A 20 -8.63 7.22 4.58
C GLN A 20 -8.02 6.21 3.60
N PRO A 21 -7.40 6.66 2.49
CA PRO A 21 -6.70 5.73 1.60
C PRO A 21 -5.38 5.27 2.23
N VAL A 22 -5.14 3.98 2.21
CA VAL A 22 -3.94 3.32 2.74
C VAL A 22 -3.38 2.36 1.70
N VAL A 23 -2.12 2.55 1.32
CA VAL A 23 -1.37 1.58 0.52
C VAL A 23 -0.42 0.83 1.45
N ILE A 24 -0.43 -0.47 1.35
CA ILE A 24 0.54 -1.38 1.98
C ILE A 24 1.38 -1.94 0.85
N CYS A 25 2.67 -1.62 0.84
CA CYS A 25 3.61 -2.06 -0.19
C CYS A 25 4.64 -2.97 0.46
N ILE A 26 4.75 -4.20 -0.01
CA ILE A 26 5.51 -5.28 0.63
C ILE A 26 6.64 -5.71 -0.28
N ASP A 27 7.85 -5.65 0.25
CA ASP A 27 9.02 -6.27 -0.34
C ASP A 27 8.85 -7.79 -0.34
N THR A 28 8.95 -8.37 -1.51
CA THR A 28 8.94 -9.82 -1.72
C THR A 28 10.22 -10.30 -2.41
N SER A 29 11.32 -9.55 -2.26
CA SER A 29 12.63 -9.95 -2.75
C SER A 29 13.19 -11.15 -2.00
N GLY A 30 14.21 -11.80 -2.58
CA GLY A 30 14.77 -13.04 -2.05
C GLY A 30 15.32 -12.93 -0.62
N SER A 31 15.80 -11.74 -0.20
CA SER A 31 16.29 -11.49 1.18
C SER A 31 15.19 -11.61 2.24
N MET A 32 13.93 -11.41 1.86
CA MET A 32 12.79 -11.60 2.76
C MET A 32 12.59 -13.07 3.21
N ASN A 33 13.31 -14.03 2.59
CA ASN A 33 13.38 -15.42 3.06
C ASN A 33 14.36 -15.61 4.22
N GLU A 34 15.16 -14.61 4.57
CA GLU A 34 16.02 -14.70 5.73
C GLU A 34 15.21 -14.87 7.02
N LYS A 35 15.77 -15.64 7.95
CA LYS A 35 15.13 -15.88 9.24
C LYS A 35 15.40 -14.76 10.22
N ALA A 36 14.33 -14.32 10.88
CA ALA A 36 14.41 -13.45 12.04
C ALA A 36 14.82 -14.24 13.31
N GLU A 37 15.04 -13.55 14.42
CA GLU A 37 15.47 -14.15 15.69
C GLU A 37 14.51 -15.21 16.24
N ASP A 38 13.22 -15.10 15.91
CA ASP A 38 12.18 -16.05 16.33
C ASP A 38 12.06 -17.30 15.45
N GLY A 39 12.91 -17.40 14.41
CA GLY A 39 13.00 -18.53 13.48
C GLY A 39 12.02 -18.49 12.31
N ARG A 40 11.10 -17.53 12.27
CA ARG A 40 10.25 -17.28 11.09
C ARG A 40 11.04 -16.51 10.02
N THR A 41 10.65 -16.63 8.78
CA THR A 41 11.18 -15.76 7.74
C THR A 41 10.58 -14.33 7.86
N LYS A 42 11.30 -13.34 7.37
CA LYS A 42 10.81 -11.96 7.34
C LYS A 42 9.48 -11.85 6.58
N ILE A 43 9.36 -12.56 5.46
CA ILE A 43 8.12 -12.57 4.66
C ILE A 43 6.94 -13.18 5.44
N GLU A 44 7.15 -14.26 6.21
CA GLU A 44 6.13 -14.84 7.07
C GLU A 44 5.65 -13.86 8.15
N ILE A 45 6.56 -13.07 8.71
CA ILE A 45 6.23 -12.05 9.70
C ILE A 45 5.35 -10.96 9.07
N VAL A 46 5.73 -10.44 7.89
CA VAL A 46 4.96 -9.41 7.19
C VAL A 46 3.61 -9.96 6.74
N GLU A 47 3.55 -11.19 6.21
CA GLU A 47 2.28 -11.86 5.86
C GLU A 47 1.33 -11.88 7.05
N GLN A 48 1.82 -12.33 8.21
CA GLN A 48 1.01 -12.38 9.42
C GLN A 48 0.56 -10.99 9.87
N MET A 49 1.44 -10.00 9.85
CA MET A 49 1.12 -8.62 10.23
C MET A 49 0.02 -8.05 9.35
N VAL A 50 0.16 -8.14 8.02
CA VAL A 50 -0.82 -7.59 7.08
C VAL A 50 -2.14 -8.34 7.16
N ASN A 51 -2.13 -9.68 7.24
CA ASN A 51 -3.34 -10.46 7.38
C ASN A 51 -4.09 -10.18 8.70
N SER A 52 -3.39 -9.78 9.76
CA SER A 52 -4.01 -9.43 11.05
C SER A 52 -4.86 -8.16 10.98
N LEU A 53 -4.69 -7.30 9.97
CA LEU A 53 -5.51 -6.10 9.79
C LEU A 53 -7.01 -6.44 9.64
N SER A 54 -7.35 -7.62 9.14
CA SER A 54 -8.74 -8.09 9.08
C SER A 54 -9.39 -8.24 10.47
N LYS A 55 -8.56 -8.39 11.51
CA LYS A 55 -8.98 -8.60 12.90
C LYS A 55 -8.74 -7.40 13.81
N ILE A 56 -8.36 -6.25 13.20
CA ILE A 56 -8.09 -5.04 13.98
C ILE A 56 -9.34 -4.62 14.76
N ASP A 57 -9.15 -4.22 16.02
CA ASP A 57 -10.23 -3.80 16.91
C ASP A 57 -10.66 -2.35 16.59
N LEU A 58 -11.45 -2.23 15.56
CA LEU A 58 -12.13 -1.00 15.11
C LEU A 58 -13.59 -1.32 14.87
N SER A 59 -14.45 -0.34 15.08
CA SER A 59 -15.87 -0.46 14.71
C SER A 59 -16.03 -0.69 13.20
N GLU A 60 -17.16 -1.28 12.79
CA GLU A 60 -17.48 -1.48 11.38
C GLU A 60 -17.52 -0.16 10.58
N SER A 61 -17.94 0.94 11.22
CA SER A 61 -17.93 2.28 10.60
C SER A 61 -16.48 2.77 10.37
N GLU A 62 -15.59 2.59 11.35
CA GLU A 62 -14.18 2.97 11.21
C GLU A 62 -13.47 2.13 10.17
N LYS A 63 -13.70 0.81 10.15
CA LYS A 63 -13.18 -0.08 9.10
C LYS A 63 -13.71 0.29 7.72
N GLY A 64 -14.98 0.69 7.63
CA GLY A 64 -15.61 1.15 6.39
C GLY A 64 -15.04 2.45 5.86
N ALA A 65 -14.49 3.30 6.74
CA ALA A 65 -13.88 4.57 6.38
C ALA A 65 -12.38 4.47 6.00
N VAL A 66 -11.78 3.27 6.09
CA VAL A 66 -10.40 3.00 5.67
C VAL A 66 -10.43 2.16 4.40
N ASP A 67 -9.87 2.67 3.32
CA ASP A 67 -9.72 1.93 2.07
C ASP A 67 -8.27 1.47 1.93
N ILE A 68 -8.08 0.18 1.73
CA ILE A 68 -6.76 -0.42 1.61
C ILE A 68 -6.49 -0.94 0.20
N CYS A 69 -5.24 -0.82 -0.22
CA CYS A 69 -4.68 -1.47 -1.39
C CYS A 69 -3.37 -2.13 -0.97
N VAL A 70 -3.15 -3.38 -1.37
CA VAL A 70 -1.92 -4.10 -1.05
C VAL A 70 -1.15 -4.37 -2.34
N LEU A 71 0.08 -3.89 -2.36
CA LEU A 71 1.06 -4.08 -3.41
C LEU A 71 2.17 -5.00 -2.91
N ALA A 72 2.77 -5.76 -3.78
CA ALA A 72 4.01 -6.47 -3.54
C ALA A 72 5.03 -6.09 -4.62
N PHE A 73 6.30 -6.11 -4.28
CA PHE A 73 7.36 -5.84 -5.24
C PHE A 73 8.59 -6.73 -5.00
N ASP A 74 9.17 -7.13 -6.10
CA ASP A 74 10.45 -7.80 -6.23
C ASP A 74 11.21 -7.18 -7.42
N ASP A 75 11.29 -7.86 -8.56
CA ASP A 75 11.75 -7.30 -9.84
C ASP A 75 10.72 -6.33 -10.44
N GLU A 76 9.45 -6.52 -10.12
CA GLU A 76 8.32 -5.71 -10.55
C GLU A 76 7.34 -5.46 -9.39
N CYS A 77 6.59 -4.37 -9.48
CA CYS A 77 5.49 -4.12 -8.56
C CYS A 77 4.18 -4.73 -9.10
N ARG A 78 3.43 -5.41 -8.23
CA ARG A 78 2.15 -6.05 -8.56
C ARG A 78 1.09 -5.79 -7.51
N VAL A 79 -0.17 -5.77 -7.94
CA VAL A 79 -1.33 -5.62 -7.03
C VAL A 79 -1.71 -6.98 -6.47
N LEU A 80 -1.65 -7.15 -5.15
CA LEU A 80 -2.16 -8.34 -4.45
C LEU A 80 -3.62 -8.17 -4.06
N GLN A 81 -3.99 -6.98 -3.61
CA GLN A 81 -5.36 -6.60 -3.29
C GLN A 81 -5.61 -5.20 -3.83
N ASP A 82 -6.51 -5.09 -4.79
CA ASP A 82 -7.00 -3.79 -5.24
C ASP A 82 -7.88 -3.13 -4.17
N TRP A 83 -8.12 -1.84 -4.32
CA TRP A 83 -8.80 -1.01 -3.35
C TRP A 83 -10.14 -1.58 -2.85
N ILE A 84 -10.22 -1.84 -1.57
CA ILE A 84 -11.43 -2.26 -0.86
C ILE A 84 -11.52 -1.55 0.50
N PRO A 85 -12.72 -1.38 1.07
CA PRO A 85 -12.86 -1.04 2.48
C PRO A 85 -12.18 -2.09 3.38
N LEU A 86 -11.52 -1.65 4.43
CA LEU A 86 -10.86 -2.55 5.39
C LEU A 86 -11.85 -3.56 6.01
N SER A 87 -13.12 -3.19 6.16
CA SER A 87 -14.18 -4.12 6.59
C SER A 87 -14.37 -5.32 5.66
N ASP A 88 -13.99 -5.20 4.40
CA ASP A 88 -14.14 -6.26 3.40
C ASP A 88 -12.86 -7.10 3.23
N PHE A 89 -11.75 -6.64 3.85
CA PHE A 89 -10.47 -7.33 3.79
C PHE A 89 -10.49 -8.65 4.58
N LYS A 90 -10.16 -9.75 3.92
CA LYS A 90 -10.26 -11.09 4.51
C LYS A 90 -9.03 -11.54 5.30
N GLY A 91 -7.87 -10.90 5.08
CA GLY A 91 -6.63 -11.28 5.74
C GLY A 91 -6.15 -12.69 5.37
N ASN A 92 -6.21 -13.02 4.10
CA ASN A 92 -5.84 -14.33 3.55
C ASN A 92 -4.80 -14.23 2.43
N LEU A 93 -4.01 -13.16 2.43
CA LEU A 93 -2.89 -13.01 1.50
C LEU A 93 -1.87 -14.13 1.73
N LYS A 94 -1.25 -14.55 0.64
CA LYS A 94 -0.09 -15.45 0.62
C LYS A 94 1.04 -14.73 -0.07
N LEU A 95 2.20 -14.74 0.58
CA LEU A 95 3.39 -14.06 0.13
C LEU A 95 4.52 -15.09 -0.06
N ASP A 96 5.12 -15.04 -1.23
CA ASP A 96 6.34 -15.78 -1.54
C ASP A 96 7.44 -14.77 -1.83
N ALA A 97 8.66 -15.03 -1.40
CA ALA A 97 9.79 -14.12 -1.58
C ALA A 97 10.80 -14.71 -2.56
N GLU A 98 11.06 -13.95 -3.64
CA GLU A 98 12.06 -14.27 -4.66
C GLU A 98 12.42 -13.01 -5.46
N GLY A 99 13.45 -13.06 -6.28
CA GLY A 99 13.85 -11.94 -7.14
C GLY A 99 14.68 -10.87 -6.45
N CYS A 100 14.76 -9.69 -7.07
CA CYS A 100 15.52 -8.52 -6.64
C CYS A 100 14.62 -7.50 -5.89
N THR A 101 15.15 -6.29 -5.63
CA THR A 101 14.44 -5.27 -4.87
C THR A 101 14.28 -3.99 -5.70
N ALA A 102 13.20 -3.89 -6.49
CA ALA A 102 12.85 -2.71 -7.28
C ALA A 102 12.12 -1.66 -6.43
N LEU A 103 12.79 -1.17 -5.38
CA LEU A 103 12.23 -0.27 -4.37
C LEU A 103 11.75 1.07 -4.95
N GLY A 104 12.51 1.64 -5.90
CA GLY A 104 12.15 2.93 -6.51
C GLY A 104 10.84 2.84 -7.29
N SER A 105 10.70 1.79 -8.09
CA SER A 105 9.46 1.52 -8.83
C SER A 105 8.28 1.31 -7.89
N ALA A 106 8.48 0.58 -6.80
CA ALA A 106 7.46 0.35 -5.78
C ALA A 106 6.97 1.64 -5.09
N ILE A 107 7.88 2.58 -4.81
CA ILE A 107 7.54 3.90 -4.26
C ILE A 107 6.70 4.70 -5.26
N ILE A 108 7.10 4.74 -6.53
CA ILE A 108 6.36 5.45 -7.59
C ILE A 108 4.96 4.86 -7.74
N ASP A 109 4.86 3.53 -7.86
CA ASP A 109 3.57 2.85 -8.04
C ASP A 109 2.65 3.03 -6.81
N SER A 110 3.20 3.04 -5.60
CA SER A 110 2.46 3.32 -4.38
C SER A 110 1.89 4.75 -4.36
N ILE A 111 2.67 5.73 -4.78
CA ILE A 111 2.23 7.12 -4.92
C ILE A 111 1.13 7.22 -5.98
N ASP A 112 1.30 6.57 -7.13
CA ASP A 112 0.31 6.60 -8.21
C ASP A 112 -1.00 5.91 -7.82
N ALA A 113 -0.93 4.82 -7.07
CA ALA A 113 -2.10 4.17 -6.50
C ALA A 113 -2.91 5.15 -5.61
N THR A 114 -2.23 5.88 -4.71
CA THR A 114 -2.91 6.87 -3.87
C THR A 114 -3.50 8.03 -4.68
N ARG A 115 -2.78 8.49 -5.71
CA ARG A 115 -3.28 9.55 -6.62
C ARG A 115 -4.53 9.11 -7.36
N ALA A 116 -4.52 7.90 -7.89
CA ALA A 116 -5.65 7.35 -8.62
C ALA A 116 -6.87 7.22 -7.70
N ARG A 117 -6.71 6.67 -6.48
CA ARG A 117 -7.79 6.55 -5.51
C ARG A 117 -8.38 7.89 -5.12
N ARG A 118 -7.56 8.89 -4.85
CA ARG A 118 -8.03 10.24 -4.52
C ARG A 118 -8.80 10.92 -5.66
N ARG A 119 -8.36 10.72 -6.92
CA ARG A 119 -9.10 11.20 -8.09
C ARG A 119 -10.48 10.53 -8.18
N ALA A 120 -10.54 9.22 -7.89
CA ALA A 120 -11.81 8.49 -7.88
C ALA A 120 -12.79 9.06 -6.84
N TYR A 121 -12.33 9.43 -5.64
CA TYR A 121 -13.18 10.08 -4.62
C TYR A 121 -13.72 11.45 -5.06
N GLN A 122 -12.95 12.20 -5.86
CA GLN A 122 -13.34 13.52 -6.35
C GLN A 122 -14.29 13.47 -7.55
N ALA A 123 -14.62 12.27 -8.06
CA ALA A 123 -15.58 12.14 -9.15
C ALA A 123 -16.96 12.66 -8.70
N PRO A 124 -17.70 13.37 -9.58
CA PRO A 124 -18.94 14.09 -9.24
C PRO A 124 -20.00 13.24 -8.53
N ASP A 125 -20.00 11.94 -8.81
CA ASP A 125 -21.00 10.99 -8.30
C ASP A 125 -20.75 10.52 -6.87
N TYR A 126 -19.61 10.87 -6.24
CA TYR A 126 -19.21 10.29 -4.96
C TYR A 126 -19.23 11.28 -3.79
N GLY A 127 -18.79 12.52 -3.97
CA GLY A 127 -18.77 13.53 -2.92
C GLY A 127 -17.97 13.11 -1.66
N ILE A 128 -16.93 12.28 -1.84
CA ILE A 128 -16.16 11.69 -0.75
C ILE A 128 -15.00 12.61 -0.39
N ASP A 129 -14.89 12.95 0.89
CA ASP A 129 -13.71 13.61 1.43
C ASP A 129 -12.57 12.61 1.62
N ALA A 130 -11.43 12.90 0.99
CA ALA A 130 -10.22 12.08 1.15
C ALA A 130 -9.31 12.66 2.21
N ARG A 131 -9.06 11.93 3.28
CA ARG A 131 -7.95 12.21 4.20
C ARG A 131 -6.62 12.06 3.46
N ARG A 132 -5.54 12.56 4.08
CA ARG A 132 -4.19 12.36 3.56
C ARG A 132 -3.90 10.87 3.45
N ALA A 133 -3.53 10.39 2.27
CA ALA A 133 -3.17 9.00 2.06
C ALA A 133 -1.99 8.57 2.94
N GLN A 134 -1.95 7.30 3.31
CA GLN A 134 -0.83 6.70 4.01
C GLN A 134 -0.26 5.56 3.17
N ILE A 135 1.05 5.50 3.07
CA ILE A 135 1.79 4.46 2.37
C ILE A 135 2.69 3.80 3.40
N PHE A 136 2.50 2.52 3.64
CA PHE A 136 3.35 1.70 4.50
C PHE A 136 4.19 0.78 3.61
N LEU A 137 5.50 1.00 3.63
CA LEU A 137 6.47 0.24 2.87
C LEU A 137 7.22 -0.70 3.82
N TYR A 138 7.01 -2.00 3.65
CA TYR A 138 7.70 -3.06 4.38
C TYR A 138 8.84 -3.57 3.51
N THR A 139 10.08 -3.44 4.00
CA THR A 139 11.29 -3.89 3.30
C THR A 139 12.39 -4.24 4.31
N ASP A 140 13.29 -5.11 3.94
CA ASP A 140 14.49 -5.41 4.72
C ASP A 140 15.76 -4.84 4.06
N GLY A 141 15.60 -4.24 2.88
CA GLY A 141 16.72 -4.15 1.99
C GLY A 141 17.08 -2.82 1.39
N ILE A 142 18.15 -2.92 0.70
CA ILE A 142 18.74 -1.89 -0.13
C ILE A 142 18.25 -2.13 -1.54
N SER A 143 17.75 -1.07 -2.18
CA SER A 143 17.35 -1.12 -3.59
C SER A 143 18.48 -1.64 -4.49
N THR A 144 18.12 -2.49 -5.42
CA THR A 144 19.01 -2.96 -6.48
C THR A 144 18.98 -2.08 -7.73
N GLU A 145 18.12 -1.05 -7.75
CA GLU A 145 17.99 -0.12 -8.87
C GLU A 145 18.41 1.31 -8.51
N ASP A 146 18.55 2.17 -9.54
CA ASP A 146 18.79 3.60 -9.35
C ASP A 146 17.54 4.30 -8.79
N MET A 147 17.68 4.83 -7.58
CA MET A 147 16.62 5.52 -6.83
C MET A 147 16.38 6.98 -7.28
N SER A 148 17.18 7.54 -8.18
CA SER A 148 17.12 8.98 -8.52
C SER A 148 15.74 9.43 -8.96
N LYS A 149 15.07 8.65 -9.81
CA LYS A 149 13.70 8.96 -10.27
C LYS A 149 12.68 8.89 -9.15
N ALA A 150 12.78 7.90 -8.28
CA ALA A 150 11.86 7.74 -7.14
C ALA A 150 12.03 8.85 -6.13
N ILE A 151 13.27 9.29 -5.88
CA ILE A 151 13.57 10.41 -5.00
C ILE A 151 12.95 11.69 -5.55
N GLU A 152 13.19 12.03 -6.82
CA GLU A 152 12.62 13.21 -7.47
C GLU A 152 11.09 13.17 -7.42
N TYR A 153 10.49 12.04 -7.81
CA TYR A 153 9.04 11.87 -7.86
C TYR A 153 8.40 11.97 -6.47
N SER A 154 9.03 11.38 -5.45
CA SER A 154 8.53 11.46 -4.08
C SER A 154 8.68 12.84 -3.47
N GLN A 155 9.77 13.56 -3.76
CA GLN A 155 9.95 14.93 -3.32
C GLN A 155 8.86 15.85 -3.86
N ASP A 156 8.52 15.73 -5.14
CA ASP A 156 7.44 16.51 -5.75
C ASP A 156 6.07 16.22 -5.15
N TYR A 157 5.83 14.98 -4.67
CA TYR A 157 4.53 14.56 -4.15
C TYR A 157 4.39 14.65 -2.63
N LEU A 158 5.45 14.31 -1.89
CA LEU A 158 5.40 14.17 -0.42
C LEU A 158 5.81 15.45 0.32
N ASN A 159 6.65 16.28 -0.29
CA ASN A 159 7.24 17.46 0.34
C ASN A 159 6.51 18.80 0.04
N ARG A 160 5.32 18.78 -0.55
CA ARG A 160 4.50 19.99 -0.74
C ARG A 160 4.01 20.53 0.60
N ASP A 161 3.71 21.81 0.69
CA ASP A 161 3.13 22.47 1.89
C ASP A 161 1.91 21.73 2.45
N LYS A 162 1.15 21.06 1.60
CA LYS A 162 0.05 20.14 1.97
C LYS A 162 0.23 18.82 1.24
N PRO A 163 1.10 17.93 1.73
CA PRO A 163 1.35 16.67 1.07
C PRO A 163 0.07 15.82 1.00
N SER A 164 -0.16 15.22 -0.14
CA SER A 164 -1.34 14.39 -0.38
C SER A 164 -1.22 12.99 0.23
N ALA A 165 -0.01 12.57 0.56
CA ALA A 165 0.29 11.31 1.22
C ALA A 165 1.42 11.46 2.24
N LYS A 166 1.56 10.44 3.10
CA LYS A 166 2.73 10.19 3.93
C LYS A 166 3.27 8.81 3.62
N LEU A 167 4.59 8.69 3.52
CA LEU A 167 5.29 7.43 3.37
C LEU A 167 5.95 7.06 4.70
N TYR A 168 5.74 5.84 5.14
CA TYR A 168 6.36 5.22 6.31
C TYR A 168 7.12 3.98 5.83
N THR A 169 8.43 3.95 6.07
CA THR A 169 9.24 2.75 5.81
C THR A 169 9.37 1.96 7.10
N ILE A 170 9.06 0.67 7.01
CA ILE A 170 9.14 -0.27 8.12
C ILE A 170 10.22 -1.29 7.74
N LEU A 171 11.32 -1.23 8.46
CA LEU A 171 12.42 -2.19 8.31
C LEU A 171 12.09 -3.47 9.06
N ILE A 172 12.33 -4.60 8.41
CA ILE A 172 12.03 -5.95 8.92
C ILE A 172 13.35 -6.71 9.15
#